data_c8d6c9f56a0d583eaf501a124f79aecb
#
_entry.id   c8d6c9f56a0d583eaf501a124f79aecb
#
_cell.length_a   1.000
_cell.length_b   1.000
_cell.length_c   1.000
_cell.angle_alpha   90.00
_cell.angle_beta   90.00
_cell.angle_gamma   90.00
#
_symmetry.space_group_name_H-M   'P 1'
#
loop_
_entity.id
_entity.type
_entity.pdbx_description
1 polymer ?
#
loop_
_entity_poly.entity_id
_entity_poly.type
_entity_poly.pdbx_seq_one_letter_code
_entity_poly.pdbx_strand_id
1 'polypeptide(L)'
;MGSSTVSAITPTESEHNPWDQLPEESTKAFHAFALFRDMGWERSVGKVVNQCRKSSSLIYRWSAAYRWSERAQAWDEYQDQLSQAQLVRTRMEMNKVTLTIAQTMQTKAMEGYRALETVVERKDPVTGDKRMVLAIKPNDLLRLMEGSHKLQYSVLGKGDDDQVAKIEVIFGATEDEEEEPPLDA
;
A
#
# COMPACT_ATOMS: atom_id res chain seq x y z
N MET A 1 44.78 -0.33 -12.40
CA MET A 1 44.45 -1.22 -11.28
C MET A 1 44.39 -0.37 -10.03
N GLY A 2 43.25 0.13 -9.68
CA GLY A 2 42.99 0.95 -8.50
C GLY A 2 41.92 0.26 -7.65
N SER A 3 42.39 -0.43 -6.60
CA SER A 3 41.54 -1.05 -5.59
C SER A 3 40.91 0.04 -4.73
N SER A 4 39.62 0.31 -4.90
CA SER A 4 38.84 1.09 -3.95
C SER A 4 38.54 0.20 -2.75
N THR A 5 39.28 0.42 -1.67
CA THR A 5 38.98 -0.12 -0.35
C THR A 5 37.72 0.53 0.18
N VAL A 6 36.63 -0.22 0.19
CA VAL A 6 35.40 0.13 0.90
C VAL A 6 35.75 0.06 2.40
N SER A 7 35.89 1.23 3.02
CA SER A 7 36.09 1.36 4.46
C SER A 7 34.85 0.79 5.16
N ALA A 8 35.03 -0.33 5.85
CA ALA A 8 34.03 -0.89 6.73
C ALA A 8 33.75 0.15 7.83
N ILE A 9 32.53 0.65 7.89
CA ILE A 9 32.05 1.46 9.00
C ILE A 9 31.93 0.50 10.18
N THR A 10 32.94 0.51 11.04
CA THR A 10 32.86 -0.11 12.36
C THR A 10 31.80 0.65 13.16
N PRO A 11 30.82 -0.01 13.76
CA PRO A 11 29.93 0.65 14.71
C PRO A 11 30.74 1.01 15.95
N THR A 12 31.16 2.27 16.02
CA THR A 12 31.88 2.85 17.14
C THR A 12 30.85 3.35 18.15
N GLU A 13 31.03 2.91 19.39
CA GLU A 13 30.37 3.35 20.61
C GLU A 13 28.82 3.09 20.67
N SER A 14 28.42 2.41 21.72
CA SER A 14 27.04 2.23 22.11
C SER A 14 26.35 3.59 22.16
N GLU A 15 25.68 3.97 21.06
CA GLU A 15 24.78 5.12 21.05
C GLU A 15 23.69 4.84 22.08
N HIS A 16 23.90 5.41 23.27
CA HIS A 16 22.92 5.38 24.35
C HIS A 16 21.75 6.25 23.90
N ASN A 17 20.62 5.64 23.66
CA ASN A 17 19.48 6.42 23.24
C ASN A 17 19.04 7.38 24.36
N PRO A 18 18.55 8.57 24.03
CA PRO A 18 18.13 9.54 25.05
C PRO A 18 17.10 8.98 26.04
N TRP A 19 16.30 8.01 25.64
CA TRP A 19 15.27 7.38 26.47
C TRP A 19 15.73 6.17 27.26
N ASP A 20 16.99 5.75 27.15
CA ASP A 20 17.55 4.67 27.96
C ASP A 20 17.97 5.17 29.34
N GLN A 21 18.16 4.26 30.29
CA GLN A 21 18.58 4.63 31.63
C GLN A 21 19.96 5.30 31.62
N LEU A 22 20.06 6.50 32.17
CA LEU A 22 21.32 7.20 32.30
C LEU A 22 22.23 6.53 33.35
N PRO A 23 23.58 6.59 33.18
CA PRO A 23 24.52 5.99 34.14
C PRO A 23 24.31 6.51 35.57
N GLU A 24 23.96 7.77 35.73
CA GLU A 24 23.75 8.44 37.02
C GLU A 24 22.34 8.29 37.56
N GLU A 25 21.42 7.70 36.78
CA GLU A 25 20.02 7.56 37.11
C GLU A 25 19.77 6.27 37.87
N SER A 26 19.20 6.38 39.06
CA SER A 26 18.82 5.17 39.83
C SER A 26 17.69 4.42 39.13
N THR A 27 17.66 3.08 39.25
CA THR A 27 16.58 2.24 38.69
C THR A 27 15.17 2.72 39.09
N LYS A 28 15.02 3.28 40.30
CA LYS A 28 13.73 3.83 40.74
C LYS A 28 13.36 5.12 40.03
N ALA A 29 14.35 5.97 39.73
CA ALA A 29 14.12 7.20 38.96
C ALA A 29 13.81 6.87 37.50
N PHE A 30 14.56 5.92 36.92
CA PHE A 30 14.31 5.46 35.57
C PHE A 30 12.93 4.82 35.41
N HIS A 31 12.48 3.99 36.35
CA HIS A 31 11.14 3.43 36.33
C HIS A 31 10.06 4.54 36.37
N ALA A 32 10.26 5.57 37.18
CA ALA A 32 9.35 6.71 37.21
C ALA A 32 9.38 7.53 35.89
N PHE A 33 10.55 7.65 35.25
CA PHE A 33 10.67 8.23 33.92
C PHE A 33 9.95 7.38 32.86
N ALA A 34 10.09 6.06 32.88
CA ALA A 34 9.40 5.18 31.94
C ALA A 34 7.88 5.35 32.02
N LEU A 35 7.32 5.45 33.23
CA LEU A 35 5.90 5.77 33.41
C LEU A 35 5.53 7.13 32.80
N PHE A 36 6.36 8.15 32.98
CA PHE A 36 6.15 9.47 32.38
C PHE A 36 6.21 9.42 30.85
N ARG A 37 7.23 8.76 30.30
CA ARG A 37 7.44 8.58 28.87
C ARG A 37 6.24 7.88 28.21
N ASP A 38 5.79 6.78 28.79
CA ASP A 38 4.78 5.91 28.21
C ASP A 38 3.34 6.47 28.29
N MET A 39 3.12 7.58 29.03
CA MET A 39 1.84 8.29 29.04
C MET A 39 1.54 9.06 27.74
N GLY A 40 2.52 9.23 26.86
CA GLY A 40 2.34 9.95 25.61
C GLY A 40 1.88 11.40 25.80
N TRP A 41 0.93 11.85 25.01
CA TRP A 41 0.42 13.23 25.02
C TRP A 41 -0.25 13.64 26.35
N GLU A 42 -0.75 12.69 27.13
CA GLU A 42 -1.34 12.95 28.44
C GLU A 42 -0.33 13.00 29.60
N ARG A 43 0.95 12.97 29.31
CA ARG A 43 2.00 12.87 30.33
C ARG A 43 1.97 14.04 31.31
N SER A 44 2.13 13.72 32.60
CA SER A 44 2.22 14.69 33.67
C SER A 44 3.04 14.14 34.82
N VAL A 45 3.97 14.95 35.33
CA VAL A 45 4.77 14.60 36.50
C VAL A 45 3.87 14.34 37.72
N GLY A 46 2.76 15.09 37.84
CA GLY A 46 1.78 14.85 38.89
C GLY A 46 1.11 13.48 38.83
N LYS A 47 0.80 12.98 37.61
CA LYS A 47 0.26 11.62 37.47
C LYS A 47 1.29 10.57 37.89
N VAL A 48 2.57 10.77 37.61
CA VAL A 48 3.66 9.87 38.05
C VAL A 48 3.80 9.87 39.57
N VAL A 49 3.68 11.03 40.22
CA VAL A 49 3.70 11.13 41.71
C VAL A 49 2.64 10.20 42.29
N ASN A 50 1.43 10.26 41.77
CA ASN A 50 0.30 9.46 42.28
C ASN A 50 0.52 7.95 42.08
N GLN A 51 1.11 7.56 40.91
CA GLN A 51 1.37 6.16 40.60
C GLN A 51 2.55 5.59 41.39
N CYS A 52 3.65 6.34 41.49
CA CYS A 52 4.85 5.88 42.19
C CYS A 52 4.73 5.88 43.71
N ARG A 53 3.71 6.53 44.29
CA ARG A 53 3.54 6.70 45.74
C ARG A 53 4.81 7.26 46.42
N LYS A 54 5.49 8.20 45.76
CA LYS A 54 6.68 8.89 46.25
C LYS A 54 6.34 10.36 46.52
N SER A 55 7.22 11.04 47.27
CA SER A 55 7.02 12.47 47.52
C SER A 55 7.11 13.25 46.19
N SER A 56 6.22 14.22 46.04
CA SER A 56 6.19 15.07 44.82
C SER A 56 7.53 15.78 44.62
N SER A 57 8.14 16.31 45.67
CA SER A 57 9.45 16.98 45.57
C SER A 57 10.55 16.08 45.00
N LEU A 58 10.54 14.79 45.35
CA LEU A 58 11.50 13.83 44.82
C LEU A 58 11.29 13.60 43.29
N ILE A 59 10.05 13.37 42.86
CA ILE A 59 9.73 13.12 41.47
C ILE A 59 10.03 14.35 40.61
N TYR A 60 9.63 15.55 41.06
CA TYR A 60 9.95 16.80 40.33
C TYR A 60 11.49 17.03 40.22
N ARG A 61 12.24 16.72 41.28
CA ARG A 61 13.71 16.82 41.25
C ARG A 61 14.29 15.84 40.24
N TRP A 62 13.80 14.59 40.16
CA TRP A 62 14.25 13.62 39.14
C TRP A 62 13.88 14.07 37.74
N SER A 63 12.66 14.56 37.53
CA SER A 63 12.21 15.08 36.25
C SER A 63 13.10 16.21 35.71
N ALA A 64 13.49 17.15 36.60
CA ALA A 64 14.37 18.24 36.24
C ALA A 64 15.83 17.77 36.02
N ALA A 65 16.37 16.96 36.96
CA ALA A 65 17.76 16.51 36.90
C ALA A 65 18.03 15.61 35.67
N TYR A 66 17.10 14.76 35.30
CA TYR A 66 17.24 13.79 34.19
C TYR A 66 16.48 14.21 32.93
N ARG A 67 16.07 15.48 32.80
CA ARG A 67 15.46 16.08 31.59
C ARG A 67 14.35 15.22 30.99
N TRP A 68 13.39 14.80 31.77
CA TRP A 68 12.34 13.88 31.36
C TRP A 68 11.57 14.35 30.12
N SER A 69 11.27 15.64 30.03
CA SER A 69 10.51 16.19 28.89
C SER A 69 11.27 16.02 27.56
N GLU A 70 12.56 16.35 27.55
CA GLU A 70 13.40 16.25 26.35
C GLU A 70 13.54 14.77 25.91
N ARG A 71 13.81 13.90 26.89
CA ARG A 71 13.98 12.45 26.64
C ARG A 71 12.67 11.81 26.17
N ALA A 72 11.55 12.20 26.73
CA ALA A 72 10.25 11.70 26.33
C ALA A 72 9.85 12.21 24.94
N GLN A 73 10.21 13.46 24.59
CA GLN A 73 10.03 13.97 23.24
C GLN A 73 10.86 13.18 22.21
N ALA A 74 12.13 12.93 22.49
CA ALA A 74 12.98 12.12 21.61
C ALA A 74 12.42 10.70 21.43
N TRP A 75 11.80 10.12 22.47
CA TRP A 75 11.09 8.86 22.36
C TRP A 75 9.88 8.94 21.44
N ASP A 76 9.06 9.98 21.57
CA ASP A 76 7.89 10.18 20.71
C ASP A 76 8.30 10.32 19.23
N GLU A 77 9.31 11.14 18.95
CA GLU A 77 9.86 11.33 17.61
C GLU A 77 10.36 10.00 17.01
N TYR A 78 11.02 9.18 17.81
CA TYR A 78 11.46 7.85 17.38
C TYR A 78 10.27 6.92 17.09
N GLN A 79 9.23 6.90 17.95
CA GLN A 79 8.04 6.11 17.73
C GLN A 79 7.27 6.54 16.47
N ASP A 80 7.20 7.85 16.22
CA ASP A 80 6.58 8.40 15.02
C ASP A 80 7.34 7.98 13.76
N GLN A 81 8.68 8.03 13.78
CA GLN A 81 9.50 7.56 12.67
C GLN A 81 9.30 6.06 12.39
N LEU A 82 9.27 5.23 13.43
CA LEU A 82 8.99 3.79 13.29
C LEU A 82 7.61 3.54 12.70
N SER A 83 6.61 4.25 13.18
CA SER A 83 5.23 4.13 12.71
C SER A 83 5.11 4.53 11.24
N GLN A 84 5.73 5.63 10.85
CA GLN A 84 5.79 6.07 9.46
C GLN A 84 6.52 5.05 8.56
N ALA A 85 7.65 4.53 9.01
CA ALA A 85 8.39 3.51 8.27
C ALA A 85 7.56 2.23 8.07
N GLN A 86 6.82 1.80 9.09
CA GLN A 86 5.91 0.66 9.00
C GLN A 86 4.76 0.92 8.01
N LEU A 87 4.15 2.11 8.06
CA LEU A 87 3.10 2.49 7.12
C LEU A 87 3.59 2.47 5.67
N VAL A 88 4.78 3.03 5.41
CA VAL A 88 5.40 3.01 4.07
C VAL A 88 5.65 1.58 3.61
N ARG A 89 6.21 0.74 4.49
CA ARG A 89 6.47 -0.67 4.18
C ARG A 89 5.17 -1.43 3.86
N THR A 90 4.15 -1.28 4.69
CA THR A 90 2.85 -1.93 4.47
C THR A 90 2.22 -1.48 3.15
N ARG A 91 2.28 -0.17 2.84
CA ARG A 91 1.81 0.36 1.57
C ARG A 91 2.55 -0.25 0.37
N MET A 92 3.88 -0.37 0.46
CA MET A 92 4.69 -1.00 -0.59
C MET A 92 4.31 -2.47 -0.81
N GLU A 93 4.10 -3.23 0.28
CA GLU A 93 3.68 -4.62 0.19
C GLU A 93 2.28 -4.76 -0.43
N MET A 94 1.32 -3.93 -0.01
CA MET A 94 -0.02 -3.89 -0.60
C MET A 94 0.03 -3.54 -2.09
N ASN A 95 0.82 -2.53 -2.46
CA ASN A 95 1.00 -2.15 -3.86
C ASN A 95 1.58 -3.29 -4.71
N LYS A 96 2.55 -4.01 -4.17
CA LYS A 96 3.13 -5.19 -4.84
C LYS A 96 2.08 -6.28 -5.09
N VAL A 97 1.26 -6.58 -4.09
CA VAL A 97 0.16 -7.56 -4.21
C VAL A 97 -0.85 -7.10 -5.26
N THR A 98 -1.26 -5.83 -5.22
CA THR A 98 -2.21 -5.26 -6.18
C THR A 98 -1.69 -5.33 -7.61
N LEU A 99 -0.41 -5.00 -7.83
CA LEU A 99 0.22 -5.12 -9.15
C LEU A 99 0.26 -6.58 -9.64
N THR A 100 0.57 -7.53 -8.75
CA THR A 100 0.58 -8.95 -9.09
C THR A 100 -0.82 -9.42 -9.50
N ILE A 101 -1.85 -9.00 -8.78
CA ILE A 101 -3.25 -9.31 -9.13
C ILE A 101 -3.58 -8.71 -10.51
N ALA A 102 -3.26 -7.44 -10.74
CA ALA A 102 -3.53 -6.77 -12.01
C ALA A 102 -2.84 -7.48 -13.19
N GLN A 103 -1.57 -7.85 -13.04
CA GLN A 103 -0.83 -8.63 -14.05
C GLN A 103 -1.46 -9.98 -14.30
N THR A 104 -1.90 -10.69 -13.25
CA THR A 104 -2.57 -11.98 -13.39
C THR A 104 -3.89 -11.83 -14.14
N MET A 105 -4.67 -10.79 -13.82
CA MET A 105 -5.93 -10.49 -14.54
C MET A 105 -5.67 -10.21 -16.02
N GLN A 106 -4.65 -9.41 -16.36
CA GLN A 106 -4.27 -9.14 -17.75
C GLN A 106 -3.86 -10.42 -18.48
N THR A 107 -3.01 -11.25 -17.85
CA THR A 107 -2.57 -12.52 -18.44
C THR A 107 -3.77 -13.42 -18.72
N LYS A 108 -4.69 -13.56 -17.75
CA LYS A 108 -5.91 -14.36 -17.94
C LYS A 108 -6.84 -13.80 -19.02
N ALA A 109 -6.98 -12.48 -19.11
CA ALA A 109 -7.73 -11.85 -20.18
C ALA A 109 -7.13 -12.14 -21.56
N MET A 110 -5.79 -12.04 -21.67
CA MET A 110 -5.08 -12.35 -22.92
C MET A 110 -5.13 -13.84 -23.30
N GLU A 111 -5.01 -14.73 -22.32
CA GLU A 111 -5.20 -16.17 -22.54
C GLU A 111 -6.62 -16.48 -23.01
N GLY A 112 -7.64 -15.89 -22.34
CA GLY A 112 -9.02 -16.02 -22.76
C GLY A 112 -9.26 -15.48 -24.16
N TYR A 113 -8.68 -14.33 -24.50
CA TYR A 113 -8.77 -13.76 -25.86
C TYR A 113 -8.12 -14.67 -26.93
N ARG A 114 -6.98 -15.27 -26.63
CA ARG A 114 -6.31 -16.22 -27.54
C ARG A 114 -7.04 -17.55 -27.68
N ALA A 115 -7.70 -17.99 -26.61
CA ALA A 115 -8.50 -19.21 -26.58
C ALA A 115 -9.91 -19.00 -27.17
N LEU A 116 -10.27 -17.78 -27.57
CA LEU A 116 -11.47 -17.50 -28.33
C LEU A 116 -11.35 -18.20 -29.71
N GLU A 117 -11.75 -19.47 -29.75
CA GLU A 117 -12.35 -19.99 -30.99
C GLU A 117 -13.52 -19.07 -31.27
N THR A 118 -13.38 -18.27 -32.32
CA THR A 118 -14.23 -17.11 -32.59
C THR A 118 -15.70 -17.50 -32.65
N VAL A 119 -16.00 -18.75 -32.88
CA VAL A 119 -17.37 -19.23 -33.09
C VAL A 119 -17.49 -20.67 -32.67
N VAL A 120 -18.40 -20.97 -31.73
CA VAL A 120 -18.77 -22.36 -31.37
C VAL A 120 -20.17 -22.65 -31.88
N GLU A 121 -20.35 -23.89 -32.37
CA GLU A 121 -21.68 -24.37 -32.77
C GLU A 121 -22.50 -24.62 -31.51
N ARG A 122 -23.62 -23.90 -31.37
CA ARG A 122 -24.57 -24.10 -30.29
C ARG A 122 -25.92 -24.46 -30.86
N LYS A 123 -26.52 -25.51 -30.31
CA LYS A 123 -27.87 -25.93 -30.71
C LYS A 123 -28.93 -25.08 -29.98
N ASP A 124 -29.84 -24.50 -30.74
CA ASP A 124 -30.98 -23.74 -30.18
C ASP A 124 -31.87 -24.73 -29.39
N PRO A 125 -32.16 -24.48 -28.12
CA PRO A 125 -32.96 -25.37 -27.30
C PRO A 125 -34.45 -25.46 -27.72
N VAL A 126 -34.93 -24.47 -28.50
CA VAL A 126 -36.34 -24.40 -28.91
C VAL A 126 -36.55 -24.94 -30.32
N THR A 127 -35.72 -24.51 -31.29
CA THR A 127 -35.86 -24.91 -32.69
C THR A 127 -35.02 -26.13 -33.07
N GLY A 128 -34.00 -26.46 -32.28
CA GLY A 128 -33.07 -27.53 -32.59
C GLY A 128 -32.02 -27.17 -33.65
N ASP A 129 -32.05 -25.94 -34.16
CA ASP A 129 -31.13 -25.46 -35.20
C ASP A 129 -29.75 -25.20 -34.63
N LYS A 130 -28.74 -25.46 -35.43
CA LYS A 130 -27.35 -25.19 -35.08
C LYS A 130 -27.02 -23.74 -35.46
N ARG A 131 -26.61 -22.94 -34.46
CA ARG A 131 -26.15 -21.58 -34.67
C ARG A 131 -24.73 -21.43 -34.24
N MET A 132 -23.96 -20.67 -35.02
CA MET A 132 -22.61 -20.27 -34.65
C MET A 132 -22.70 -19.09 -33.67
N VAL A 133 -22.19 -19.23 -32.46
CA VAL A 133 -22.22 -18.20 -31.43
C VAL A 133 -20.80 -17.95 -30.88
N LEU A 134 -20.53 -16.74 -30.47
CA LEU A 134 -19.25 -16.44 -29.79
C LEU A 134 -19.16 -17.22 -28.48
N ALA A 135 -18.03 -17.92 -28.30
CA ALA A 135 -17.80 -18.76 -27.13
C ALA A 135 -17.71 -17.98 -25.80
N ILE A 136 -17.17 -16.77 -25.88
CA ILE A 136 -17.01 -15.85 -24.75
C ILE A 136 -17.54 -14.49 -25.16
N LYS A 137 -18.26 -13.82 -24.28
CA LYS A 137 -18.72 -12.46 -24.56
C LYS A 137 -17.53 -11.49 -24.49
N PRO A 138 -17.23 -10.75 -25.56
CA PRO A 138 -16.12 -9.82 -25.60
C PRO A 138 -16.14 -8.82 -24.44
N ASN A 139 -17.32 -8.41 -23.99
CA ASN A 139 -17.49 -7.48 -22.89
C ASN A 139 -16.94 -7.99 -21.56
N ASP A 140 -16.90 -9.30 -21.32
CA ASP A 140 -16.39 -9.84 -20.06
C ASP A 140 -14.85 -9.75 -20.00
N LEU A 141 -14.20 -9.91 -21.17
CA LEU A 141 -12.75 -9.71 -21.30
C LEU A 141 -12.38 -8.24 -21.18
N LEU A 142 -13.15 -7.34 -21.79
CA LEU A 142 -12.92 -5.89 -21.66
C LEU A 142 -13.05 -5.44 -20.21
N ARG A 143 -14.07 -5.89 -19.48
CA ARG A 143 -14.22 -5.59 -18.05
C ARG A 143 -13.02 -6.08 -17.22
N LEU A 144 -12.47 -7.24 -17.54
CA LEU A 144 -11.30 -7.76 -16.84
C LEU A 144 -10.07 -6.91 -17.12
N MET A 145 -9.88 -6.46 -18.36
CA MET A 145 -8.79 -5.56 -18.75
C MET A 145 -8.93 -4.18 -18.07
N GLU A 146 -10.11 -3.58 -18.12
CA GLU A 146 -10.39 -2.30 -17.46
C GLU A 146 -10.14 -2.38 -15.95
N GLY A 147 -10.58 -3.47 -15.30
CA GLY A 147 -10.33 -3.71 -13.89
C GLY A 147 -8.84 -3.79 -13.56
N SER A 148 -8.05 -4.45 -14.40
CA SER A 148 -6.59 -4.54 -14.22
C SER A 148 -5.91 -3.18 -14.37
N HIS A 149 -6.30 -2.38 -15.35
CA HIS A 149 -5.80 -1.03 -15.55
C HIS A 149 -6.15 -0.12 -14.36
N LYS A 150 -7.39 -0.15 -13.87
CA LYS A 150 -7.80 0.59 -12.67
C LYS A 150 -6.92 0.27 -11.47
N LEU A 151 -6.63 -1.01 -11.22
CA LEU A 151 -5.75 -1.44 -10.13
C LEU A 151 -4.32 -0.91 -10.33
N GLN A 152 -3.78 -0.96 -11.54
CA GLN A 152 -2.44 -0.43 -11.84
C GLN A 152 -2.36 1.08 -11.61
N TYR A 153 -3.35 1.84 -12.09
CA TYR A 153 -3.38 3.29 -11.90
C TYR A 153 -3.52 3.69 -10.42
N SER A 154 -4.31 2.96 -9.63
CA SER A 154 -4.45 3.22 -8.19
C SER A 154 -3.12 3.09 -7.44
N VAL A 155 -2.26 2.16 -7.86
CA VAL A 155 -0.94 1.94 -7.26
C VAL A 155 0.07 3.00 -7.71
N LEU A 156 0.00 3.44 -8.97
CA LEU A 156 0.94 4.40 -9.53
C LEU A 156 0.66 5.85 -9.11
N GLY A 157 -0.39 6.08 -8.32
CA GLY A 157 -0.74 7.40 -7.82
C GLY A 157 -1.23 8.37 -8.90
N LYS A 158 -1.52 7.89 -10.10
CA LYS A 158 -2.26 8.64 -11.10
C LYS A 158 -3.75 8.51 -10.77
N GLY A 159 -4.10 9.14 -9.63
CA GLY A 159 -5.49 9.19 -9.19
C GLY A 159 -6.32 10.08 -10.09
N ASP A 160 -7.55 9.75 -10.18
CA ASP A 160 -8.78 10.53 -10.42
C ASP A 160 -8.80 11.69 -11.43
N ASP A 161 -7.74 11.98 -12.17
CA ASP A 161 -7.85 12.86 -13.32
C ASP A 161 -8.31 12.05 -14.53
N ASP A 162 -9.57 12.16 -14.82
CA ASP A 162 -10.46 12.04 -15.97
C ASP A 162 -9.88 11.60 -17.35
N GLN A 163 -8.82 10.83 -17.37
CA GLN A 163 -8.30 10.20 -18.58
C GLN A 163 -8.20 8.68 -18.43
N VAL A 164 -9.33 8.05 -18.16
CA VAL A 164 -9.49 6.68 -18.64
C VAL A 164 -9.46 6.80 -20.17
N ALA A 165 -8.33 6.42 -20.77
CA ALA A 165 -8.27 6.27 -22.20
C ALA A 165 -9.44 5.36 -22.59
N LYS A 166 -10.47 5.92 -23.22
CA LYS A 166 -11.54 5.14 -23.82
C LYS A 166 -10.89 4.28 -24.87
N ILE A 167 -10.73 3.00 -24.59
CA ILE A 167 -10.34 2.02 -25.60
C ILE A 167 -11.61 1.85 -26.43
N GLU A 168 -11.71 2.63 -27.47
CA GLU A 168 -12.76 2.48 -28.48
C GLU A 168 -12.36 1.28 -29.34
N VAL A 169 -12.92 0.12 -29.05
CA VAL A 169 -12.77 -1.05 -29.90
C VAL A 169 -13.71 -0.85 -31.08
N ILE A 170 -13.17 -0.32 -32.18
CA ILE A 170 -13.88 -0.24 -33.44
C ILE A 170 -13.92 -1.67 -33.99
N PHE A 171 -15.01 -2.36 -33.78
CA PHE A 171 -15.35 -3.53 -34.58
C PHE A 171 -15.62 -2.99 -35.98
N GLY A 172 -14.75 -3.30 -36.92
CA GLY A 172 -15.03 -3.02 -38.33
C GLY A 172 -16.31 -3.74 -38.72
N ALA A 173 -17.40 -3.00 -38.77
CA ALA A 173 -18.57 -3.43 -39.50
C ALA A 173 -18.16 -3.45 -40.97
N THR A 174 -17.96 -4.63 -41.53
CA THR A 174 -18.02 -4.80 -42.98
C THR A 174 -19.47 -4.52 -43.33
N GLU A 175 -19.76 -3.27 -43.63
CA GLU A 175 -20.95 -2.93 -44.38
C GLU A 175 -20.76 -3.51 -45.78
N ASP A 176 -21.26 -4.70 -45.97
CA ASP A 176 -21.57 -5.17 -47.35
C ASP A 176 -22.74 -4.28 -47.82
N GLU A 177 -22.37 -3.18 -48.47
CA GLU A 177 -23.33 -2.42 -49.28
C GLU A 177 -23.79 -3.35 -50.40
N GLU A 178 -24.94 -4.01 -50.21
CA GLU A 178 -25.71 -4.57 -51.28
C GLU A 178 -26.23 -3.39 -52.14
N GLU A 179 -25.52 -3.11 -53.25
CA GLU A 179 -26.03 -2.28 -54.33
C GLU A 179 -27.31 -2.92 -54.87
N GLU A 180 -28.50 -2.33 -54.54
CA GLU A 180 -29.71 -2.65 -55.26
C GLU A 180 -29.57 -2.18 -56.73
N PRO A 181 -29.86 -3.07 -57.69
CA PRO A 181 -29.84 -2.67 -59.10
C PRO A 181 -30.97 -1.70 -59.41
N PRO A 182 -30.77 -0.72 -60.33
CA PRO A 182 -31.80 0.27 -60.63
C PRO A 182 -32.99 -0.39 -61.30
N LEU A 183 -34.18 -0.12 -60.77
CA LEU A 183 -35.46 -0.43 -61.41
C LEU A 183 -35.62 0.46 -62.61
N ASP A 184 -35.38 -0.12 -63.80
CA ASP A 184 -35.77 0.50 -65.05
C ASP A 184 -37.28 0.46 -65.22
N ALA A 185 -37.81 1.60 -65.69
CA ALA A 185 -39.20 1.93 -65.96
C ALA A 185 -39.83 1.20 -67.15
#